data_2a4bc29c47d781495106201fbc85e0b5
#
_entry.id   2a4bc29c47d781495106201fbc85e0b5
#
_cell.length_a   1.000
_cell.length_b   1.000
_cell.length_c   1.000
_cell.angle_alpha   90.00
_cell.angle_beta   90.00
_cell.angle_gamma   90.00
#
_symmetry.space_group_name_H-M   'P 1'
#
loop_
_entity.id
_entity.type
_entity.pdbx_description
1 polymer ?
#
loop_
_entity_poly.entity_id
_entity_poly.type
_entity_poly.pdbx_seq_one_letter_code
_entity_poly.pdbx_strand_id
1 'polypeptide(L)'
;MKINFSQVFKGKTVPESSLYMIYGKPYHLITEARHRIRSLCSHYKDSQTKVYFVDADFKIEELRSDLESLSLFNDSMIISLNVLSPSIPKNLQDYLLSVNLPESHKLILSKPDSNTSFRKTKFFKMISEKYCLVDIVPLKNQELITWIKMKLTNNKINFSEQDIDLLIRKNEGDTASLSQEIYKMTLSKKNKLNEILNNIDNSYIY
;
A
#
# COMPACT_ATOMS: atom_id res chain seq x y z
N MET A 1 9.39 4.57 -13.95
CA MET A 1 10.29 3.79 -13.03
C MET A 1 9.51 2.67 -12.34
N LYS A 2 10.13 1.52 -12.03
CA LYS A 2 9.44 0.40 -11.36
C LYS A 2 10.19 0.01 -10.07
N ILE A 3 9.44 -0.14 -8.98
CA ILE A 3 9.94 -0.60 -7.67
C ILE A 3 9.03 -1.73 -7.15
N ASN A 4 9.48 -2.46 -6.13
CA ASN A 4 8.71 -3.52 -5.48
C ASN A 4 8.28 -3.12 -4.06
N PHE A 5 7.44 -3.96 -3.43
CA PHE A 5 6.98 -3.74 -2.06
C PHE A 5 8.13 -3.59 -1.06
N SER A 6 9.14 -4.47 -1.14
CA SER A 6 10.26 -4.43 -0.20
C SER A 6 11.05 -3.12 -0.26
N GLN A 7 11.18 -2.53 -1.44
CA GLN A 7 11.84 -1.23 -1.61
C GLN A 7 11.00 -0.10 -0.97
N VAL A 8 9.68 -0.12 -1.14
CA VAL A 8 8.78 0.85 -0.48
C VAL A 8 8.81 0.69 1.03
N PHE A 9 8.75 -0.56 1.51
CA PHE A 9 8.61 -0.85 2.94
C PHE A 9 9.89 -0.54 3.72
N LYS A 10 11.06 -0.91 3.19
CA LYS A 10 12.38 -0.66 3.79
C LYS A 10 12.90 0.76 3.55
N GLY A 11 12.44 1.40 2.48
CA GLY A 11 12.93 2.71 2.05
C GLY A 11 12.60 3.83 3.03
N LYS A 12 13.53 4.78 3.16
CA LYS A 12 13.29 6.06 3.84
C LYS A 12 12.65 7.08 2.91
N THR A 13 12.77 6.87 1.61
CA THR A 13 12.20 7.69 0.54
C THR A 13 11.62 6.79 -0.55
N VAL A 14 10.76 7.34 -1.38
CA VAL A 14 10.31 6.73 -2.63
C VAL A 14 10.79 7.59 -3.80
N PRO A 15 10.98 7.01 -5.00
CA PRO A 15 11.31 7.80 -6.19
C PRO A 15 10.30 8.92 -6.39
N GLU A 16 10.76 10.10 -6.76
CA GLU A 16 9.87 11.21 -7.01
C GLU A 16 8.97 10.95 -8.21
N SER A 17 7.67 11.12 -8.01
CA SER A 17 6.65 10.95 -9.04
C SER A 17 5.39 11.68 -8.63
N SER A 18 4.68 12.26 -9.57
CA SER A 18 3.35 12.84 -9.31
C SER A 18 2.26 11.76 -9.22
N LEU A 19 2.49 10.57 -9.80
CA LEU A 19 1.59 9.43 -9.69
C LEU A 19 2.36 8.16 -9.35
N TYR A 20 1.84 7.42 -8.36
CA TYR A 20 2.29 6.08 -8.00
C TYR A 20 1.19 5.08 -8.34
N MET A 21 1.48 4.11 -9.20
CA MET A 21 0.55 3.03 -9.48
C MET A 21 0.96 1.77 -8.76
N ILE A 22 0.18 1.39 -7.74
CA ILE A 22 0.38 0.17 -6.95
C ILE A 22 -0.51 -0.93 -7.53
N TYR A 23 0.07 -2.07 -7.91
CA TYR A 23 -0.68 -3.15 -8.55
C TYR A 23 -0.16 -4.53 -8.15
N GLY A 24 -1.01 -5.55 -8.22
CA GLY A 24 -0.64 -6.94 -7.93
C GLY A 24 -1.44 -7.58 -6.80
N LYS A 25 -0.80 -8.49 -6.07
CA LYS A 25 -1.37 -9.27 -4.96
C LYS A 25 -0.30 -9.51 -3.88
N PRO A 26 -0.70 -9.71 -2.62
CA PRO A 26 -2.04 -9.69 -2.05
C PRO A 26 -2.53 -8.28 -1.71
N TYR A 27 -3.84 -8.12 -1.54
CA TYR A 27 -4.49 -6.81 -1.36
C TYR A 27 -4.00 -6.05 -0.13
N HIS A 28 -3.76 -6.72 1.00
CA HIS A 28 -3.31 -6.03 2.21
C HIS A 28 -1.91 -5.40 2.04
N LEU A 29 -1.00 -6.00 1.25
CA LEU A 29 0.30 -5.39 0.94
C LEU A 29 0.16 -4.17 0.02
N ILE A 30 -0.86 -4.13 -0.87
CA ILE A 30 -1.22 -2.93 -1.63
C ILE A 30 -1.62 -1.81 -0.66
N THR A 31 -2.45 -2.13 0.32
CA THR A 31 -2.89 -1.16 1.34
C THR A 31 -1.71 -0.66 2.18
N GLU A 32 -0.82 -1.54 2.61
CA GLU A 32 0.40 -1.14 3.32
C GLU A 32 1.32 -0.26 2.47
N ALA A 33 1.55 -0.63 1.21
CA ALA A 33 2.37 0.16 0.29
C ALA A 33 1.78 1.56 0.09
N ARG A 34 0.45 1.66 -0.08
CA ARG A 34 -0.27 2.94 -0.20
C ARG A 34 -0.07 3.81 1.05
N HIS A 35 -0.26 3.25 2.24
CA HIS A 35 -0.05 3.97 3.50
C HIS A 35 1.41 4.43 3.64
N ARG A 36 2.35 3.57 3.28
CA ARG A 36 3.78 3.89 3.36
C ARG A 36 4.17 4.98 2.38
N ILE A 37 3.74 4.90 1.11
CA ILE A 37 4.01 5.94 0.10
C ILE A 37 3.42 7.27 0.56
N ARG A 38 2.16 7.28 1.04
CA ARG A 38 1.54 8.48 1.59
C ARG A 38 2.39 9.09 2.71
N SER A 39 2.85 8.28 3.65
CA SER A 39 3.71 8.73 4.76
C SER A 39 5.06 9.27 4.26
N LEU A 40 5.64 8.69 3.22
CA LEU A 40 6.91 9.14 2.65
C LEU A 40 6.77 10.38 1.75
N CYS A 41 5.59 10.57 1.15
CA CYS A 41 5.26 11.79 0.42
C CYS A 41 4.83 12.96 1.33
N SER A 42 4.49 12.69 2.59
CA SER A 42 4.01 13.68 3.55
C SER A 42 5.11 14.58 4.14
N HIS A 43 6.15 14.93 3.36
CA HIS A 43 6.95 16.13 3.63
C HIS A 43 6.09 17.40 3.64
N TYR A 44 4.88 17.29 3.13
CA TYR A 44 3.78 18.23 3.19
C TYR A 44 2.98 18.01 4.47
N LYS A 45 3.48 18.51 5.62
CA LYS A 45 2.85 18.36 6.95
C LYS A 45 1.37 18.78 7.01
N ASP A 46 0.94 19.59 6.08
CA ASP A 46 -0.42 20.14 5.98
C ASP A 46 -1.17 19.66 4.71
N SER A 47 -0.73 18.54 4.09
CA SER A 47 -1.38 18.05 2.88
C SER A 47 -2.77 17.50 3.17
N GLN A 48 -3.76 17.97 2.44
CA GLN A 48 -5.08 17.36 2.42
C GLN A 48 -5.02 15.96 1.82
N THR A 49 -5.79 15.04 2.39
CA THR A 49 -5.88 13.67 1.85
C THR A 49 -7.31 13.36 1.46
N LYS A 50 -7.52 12.96 0.21
CA LYS A 50 -8.81 12.44 -0.28
C LYS A 50 -8.67 11.00 -0.76
N VAL A 51 -9.75 10.24 -0.60
CA VAL A 51 -9.82 8.82 -1.03
C VAL A 51 -11.03 8.64 -1.89
N TYR A 52 -10.83 8.14 -3.10
CA TYR A 52 -11.87 7.76 -4.03
C TYR A 52 -11.89 6.26 -4.24
N PHE A 53 -13.08 5.70 -4.31
CA PHE A 53 -13.31 4.33 -4.73
C PHE A 53 -13.77 4.33 -6.18
N VAL A 54 -13.01 3.67 -7.04
CA VAL A 54 -13.23 3.67 -8.48
C VAL A 54 -13.90 2.36 -8.85
N ASP A 55 -15.21 2.42 -9.04
CA ASP A 55 -16.06 1.35 -9.56
C ASP A 55 -16.46 1.61 -11.02
N ALA A 56 -17.48 0.91 -11.52
CA ALA A 56 -17.98 1.08 -12.88
C ALA A 56 -18.65 2.44 -13.11
N ASP A 57 -19.27 2.99 -12.05
CA ASP A 57 -20.07 4.23 -12.08
C ASP A 57 -19.27 5.46 -11.60
N PHE A 58 -17.96 5.32 -11.47
CA PHE A 58 -17.08 6.37 -10.98
C PHE A 58 -17.18 7.65 -11.82
N LYS A 59 -17.56 8.74 -11.16
CA LYS A 59 -17.67 10.07 -11.76
C LYS A 59 -16.36 10.81 -11.68
N ILE A 60 -15.69 10.98 -12.80
CA ILE A 60 -14.38 11.63 -12.88
C ILE A 60 -14.45 13.15 -12.63
N GLU A 61 -15.63 13.74 -12.76
CA GLU A 61 -15.88 15.17 -12.60
C GLU A 61 -15.55 15.63 -11.18
N GLU A 62 -15.84 14.80 -10.17
CA GLU A 62 -15.49 15.10 -8.77
C GLU A 62 -13.98 15.15 -8.56
N LEU A 63 -13.25 14.19 -9.13
CA LEU A 63 -11.78 14.17 -9.08
C LEU A 63 -11.18 15.39 -9.78
N ARG A 64 -11.72 15.78 -10.95
CA ARG A 64 -11.28 16.97 -11.68
C ARG A 64 -11.52 18.22 -10.88
N SER A 65 -12.73 18.41 -10.36
CA SER A 65 -13.08 19.57 -9.56
C SER A 65 -12.15 19.72 -8.35
N ASP A 66 -11.81 18.62 -7.68
CA ASP A 66 -10.90 18.65 -6.55
C ASP A 66 -9.48 19.05 -6.95
N LEU A 67 -8.98 18.50 -8.05
CA LEU A 67 -7.64 18.84 -8.53
C LEU A 67 -7.54 20.27 -9.05
N GLU A 68 -8.60 20.80 -9.66
CA GLU A 68 -8.67 22.17 -10.16
C GLU A 68 -8.89 23.21 -9.07
N SER A 69 -9.77 22.94 -8.11
CA SER A 69 -10.11 23.88 -7.02
C SER A 69 -8.94 24.17 -6.09
N LEU A 70 -8.08 23.21 -5.85
CA LEU A 70 -6.95 23.29 -4.92
C LEU A 70 -5.74 24.01 -5.51
N SER A 71 -5.64 24.08 -6.83
CA SER A 71 -4.57 24.85 -7.48
C SER A 71 -4.63 26.33 -7.15
N LEU A 72 -5.76 26.84 -6.69
CA LEU A 72 -5.96 28.23 -6.34
C LEU A 72 -5.34 28.64 -4.98
N PHE A 73 -5.15 27.68 -4.07
CA PHE A 73 -4.68 27.92 -2.72
C PHE A 73 -3.26 27.43 -2.43
N ASN A 74 -2.55 26.91 -3.43
CA ASN A 74 -1.20 26.29 -3.28
C ASN A 74 -1.11 25.19 -2.22
N ASP A 75 -2.23 24.61 -1.80
CA ASP A 75 -2.23 23.52 -0.83
C ASP A 75 -1.73 22.22 -1.45
N SER A 76 -0.94 21.49 -0.70
CA SER A 76 -0.51 20.17 -1.13
C SER A 76 -1.61 19.13 -0.93
N MET A 77 -1.77 18.22 -1.89
CA MET A 77 -2.80 17.18 -1.82
C MET A 77 -2.28 15.80 -2.18
N ILE A 78 -2.73 14.81 -1.43
CA ILE A 78 -2.51 13.38 -1.73
C ILE A 78 -3.85 12.72 -1.99
N ILE A 79 -4.11 12.32 -3.22
CA ILE A 79 -5.34 11.61 -3.61
C ILE A 79 -5.06 10.13 -3.80
N SER A 80 -5.83 9.29 -3.13
CA SER A 80 -5.81 7.84 -3.29
C SER A 80 -6.99 7.37 -4.12
N LEU A 81 -6.73 6.75 -5.26
CA LEU A 81 -7.72 6.14 -6.14
C LEU A 81 -7.67 4.62 -5.96
N ASN A 82 -8.71 4.05 -5.36
CA ASN A 82 -8.80 2.61 -5.10
C ASN A 82 -9.72 1.96 -6.13
N VAL A 83 -9.15 1.25 -7.09
CA VAL A 83 -9.91 0.59 -8.15
C VAL A 83 -10.54 -0.69 -7.60
N LEU A 84 -11.86 -0.71 -7.52
CA LEU A 84 -12.68 -1.86 -7.10
C LEU A 84 -13.14 -2.70 -8.29
N SER A 85 -13.29 -2.07 -9.45
CA SER A 85 -13.72 -2.73 -10.69
C SER A 85 -12.62 -3.60 -11.30
N PRO A 86 -12.96 -4.64 -12.09
CA PRO A 86 -11.98 -5.48 -12.79
C PRO A 86 -11.06 -4.69 -13.72
N SER A 87 -11.55 -3.60 -14.30
CA SER A 87 -10.80 -2.70 -15.18
C SER A 87 -10.87 -1.25 -14.68
N ILE A 88 -9.86 -0.46 -15.00
CA ILE A 88 -9.89 0.98 -14.78
C ILE A 88 -10.81 1.60 -15.84
N PRO A 89 -11.82 2.42 -15.46
CA PRO A 89 -12.70 3.09 -16.42
C PRO A 89 -11.93 3.88 -17.48
N LYS A 90 -12.39 3.87 -18.73
CA LYS A 90 -11.64 4.44 -19.86
C LYS A 90 -11.45 5.96 -19.70
N ASN A 91 -12.47 6.68 -19.24
CA ASN A 91 -12.39 8.11 -18.95
C ASN A 91 -11.30 8.43 -17.91
N LEU A 92 -11.16 7.61 -16.86
CA LEU A 92 -10.10 7.76 -15.87
C LEU A 92 -8.71 7.44 -16.47
N GLN A 93 -8.59 6.39 -17.31
CA GLN A 93 -7.33 6.10 -18.00
C GLN A 93 -6.86 7.29 -18.84
N ASP A 94 -7.75 7.84 -19.66
CA ASP A 94 -7.45 8.96 -20.54
C ASP A 94 -7.08 10.22 -19.75
N TYR A 95 -7.77 10.49 -18.64
CA TYR A 95 -7.45 11.59 -17.75
C TYR A 95 -6.08 11.42 -17.10
N LEU A 96 -5.76 10.26 -16.52
CA LEU A 96 -4.47 10.01 -15.87
C LEU A 96 -3.28 10.11 -16.83
N LEU A 97 -3.50 9.86 -18.12
CA LEU A 97 -2.47 10.01 -19.15
C LEU A 97 -2.26 11.47 -19.57
N SER A 98 -3.31 12.28 -19.54
CA SER A 98 -3.30 13.68 -20.00
C SER A 98 -3.06 14.70 -18.89
N VAL A 99 -3.41 14.36 -17.62
CA VAL A 99 -3.33 15.29 -16.51
C VAL A 99 -1.89 15.74 -16.25
N ASN A 100 -1.73 17.04 -16.06
CA ASN A 100 -0.49 17.63 -15.59
C ASN A 100 -0.70 18.08 -14.14
N LEU A 101 -0.19 17.29 -13.21
CA LEU A 101 -0.34 17.56 -11.78
C LEU A 101 0.72 18.55 -11.31
N PRO A 102 0.37 19.53 -10.47
CA PRO A 102 1.34 20.34 -9.76
C PRO A 102 2.31 19.45 -8.94
N GLU A 103 3.53 19.88 -8.72
CA GLU A 103 4.52 19.13 -7.94
C GLU A 103 4.04 18.85 -6.50
N SER A 104 3.25 19.77 -5.94
CA SER A 104 2.62 19.63 -4.63
C SER A 104 1.55 18.54 -4.56
N HIS A 105 1.04 18.04 -5.68
CA HIS A 105 -0.03 17.05 -5.73
C HIS A 105 0.52 15.66 -6.04
N LYS A 106 0.03 14.67 -5.30
CA LYS A 106 0.39 13.25 -5.52
C LYS A 106 -0.87 12.40 -5.71
N LEU A 107 -0.88 11.58 -6.75
CA LEU A 107 -1.91 10.56 -6.96
C LEU A 107 -1.35 9.18 -6.61
N ILE A 108 -2.11 8.39 -5.88
CA ILE A 108 -1.79 6.99 -5.58
C ILE A 108 -2.92 6.11 -6.12
N LEU A 109 -2.68 5.50 -7.28
CA LEU A 109 -3.63 4.60 -7.92
C LEU A 109 -3.37 3.16 -7.47
N SER A 110 -4.34 2.55 -6.80
CA SER A 110 -4.27 1.15 -6.35
C SER A 110 -5.14 0.27 -7.25
N LYS A 111 -4.51 -0.68 -7.96
CA LYS A 111 -5.19 -1.67 -8.81
C LYS A 111 -4.86 -3.09 -8.35
N PRO A 112 -5.64 -3.66 -7.42
CA PRO A 112 -5.49 -5.06 -7.04
C PRO A 112 -5.79 -6.01 -8.21
N ASP A 113 -5.40 -7.27 -8.05
CA ASP A 113 -5.69 -8.36 -8.99
C ASP A 113 -5.29 -8.10 -10.45
N SER A 114 -4.24 -7.30 -10.66
CA SER A 114 -3.71 -7.05 -11.99
C SER A 114 -3.10 -8.33 -12.57
N ASN A 115 -3.77 -8.88 -13.57
CA ASN A 115 -3.31 -10.07 -14.29
C ASN A 115 -2.30 -9.73 -15.40
N THR A 116 -1.79 -10.76 -16.07
CA THR A 116 -0.83 -10.60 -17.17
C THR A 116 -1.42 -9.78 -18.34
N SER A 117 -2.75 -9.87 -18.58
CA SER A 117 -3.41 -9.11 -19.65
C SER A 117 -3.42 -7.62 -19.36
N PHE A 118 -3.66 -7.20 -18.12
CA PHE A 118 -3.59 -5.80 -17.72
C PHE A 118 -2.21 -5.20 -17.96
N ARG A 119 -1.14 -5.93 -17.63
CA ARG A 119 0.25 -5.49 -17.85
C ARG A 119 0.63 -5.32 -19.33
N LYS A 120 -0.15 -5.92 -20.25
CA LYS A 120 0.03 -5.79 -21.70
C LYS A 120 -0.76 -4.63 -22.30
N THR A 121 -1.64 -3.98 -21.55
CA THR A 121 -2.47 -2.87 -22.05
C THR A 121 -1.63 -1.66 -22.44
N LYS A 122 -2.13 -0.88 -23.41
CA LYS A 122 -1.53 0.39 -23.82
C LYS A 122 -1.44 1.36 -22.62
N PHE A 123 -2.49 1.40 -21.80
CA PHE A 123 -2.52 2.23 -20.61
C PHE A 123 -1.37 1.89 -19.65
N PHE A 124 -1.17 0.61 -19.32
CA PHE A 124 -0.09 0.18 -18.42
C PHE A 124 1.29 0.58 -18.95
N LYS A 125 1.54 0.41 -20.25
CA LYS A 125 2.80 0.80 -20.89
C LYS A 125 3.04 2.30 -20.74
N MET A 126 2.06 3.14 -21.12
CA MET A 126 2.18 4.59 -21.05
C MET A 126 2.37 5.11 -19.62
N ILE A 127 1.62 4.57 -18.66
CA ILE A 127 1.80 4.91 -17.23
C ILE A 127 3.19 4.51 -16.75
N SER A 128 3.71 3.35 -17.19
CA SER A 128 5.04 2.87 -16.78
C SER A 128 6.20 3.74 -17.28
N GLU A 129 6.03 4.40 -18.40
CA GLU A 129 7.01 5.32 -18.96
C GLU A 129 7.02 6.67 -18.22
N LYS A 130 5.85 7.15 -17.81
CA LYS A 130 5.68 8.49 -17.23
C LYS A 130 5.82 8.52 -15.69
N TYR A 131 5.44 7.46 -14.99
CA TYR A 131 5.23 7.47 -13.55
C TYR A 131 5.92 6.32 -12.81
N CYS A 132 5.82 6.33 -11.48
CA CYS A 132 6.37 5.28 -10.64
C CYS A 132 5.37 4.12 -10.46
N LEU A 133 5.80 2.91 -10.82
CA LEU A 133 5.04 1.68 -10.64
C LEU A 133 5.55 0.91 -9.42
N VAL A 134 4.62 0.44 -8.60
CA VAL A 134 4.90 -0.39 -7.43
C VAL A 134 4.30 -1.78 -7.64
N ASP A 135 5.16 -2.75 -7.90
CA ASP A 135 4.76 -4.15 -8.12
C ASP A 135 4.62 -4.87 -6.78
N ILE A 136 3.42 -5.37 -6.51
CA ILE A 136 3.13 -6.15 -5.32
C ILE A 136 3.06 -7.62 -5.69
N VAL A 137 3.93 -8.39 -5.08
CA VAL A 137 3.95 -9.85 -5.15
C VAL A 137 3.97 -10.45 -3.74
N PRO A 138 3.51 -11.68 -3.53
CA PRO A 138 3.60 -12.34 -2.24
C PRO A 138 5.04 -12.38 -1.73
N LEU A 139 5.22 -11.97 -0.47
CA LEU A 139 6.53 -12.05 0.19
C LEU A 139 6.88 -13.51 0.46
N LYS A 140 8.13 -13.87 0.24
CA LYS A 140 8.64 -15.23 0.45
C LYS A 140 9.99 -15.21 1.15
N ASN A 141 10.26 -16.30 1.87
CA ASN A 141 11.58 -16.54 2.48
C ASN A 141 12.11 -15.31 3.24
N GLN A 142 13.29 -14.85 2.90
CA GLN A 142 13.97 -13.75 3.59
C GLN A 142 13.22 -12.41 3.53
N GLU A 143 12.43 -12.16 2.49
CA GLU A 143 11.61 -10.93 2.42
C GLU A 143 10.49 -10.96 3.46
N LEU A 144 9.84 -12.11 3.64
CA LEU A 144 8.80 -12.31 4.66
C LEU A 144 9.37 -12.14 6.06
N ILE A 145 10.49 -12.80 6.36
CA ILE A 145 11.19 -12.67 7.65
C ILE A 145 11.54 -11.21 7.94
N THR A 146 12.11 -10.52 6.96
CA THR A 146 12.49 -9.11 7.11
C THR A 146 11.28 -8.23 7.39
N TRP A 147 10.16 -8.46 6.66
CA TRP A 147 8.94 -7.72 6.86
C TRP A 147 8.36 -7.92 8.26
N ILE A 148 8.32 -9.17 8.77
CA ILE A 148 7.88 -9.49 10.13
C ILE A 148 8.76 -8.76 11.15
N LYS A 149 10.09 -8.89 11.06
CA LYS A 149 11.05 -8.24 11.96
C LYS A 149 10.82 -6.73 12.02
N MET A 150 10.67 -6.08 10.87
CA MET A 150 10.41 -4.63 10.82
C MET A 150 9.08 -4.26 11.47
N LYS A 151 8.02 -5.05 11.25
CA LYS A 151 6.73 -4.80 11.90
C LYS A 151 6.80 -4.95 13.42
N LEU A 152 7.43 -5.99 13.92
CA LEU A 152 7.61 -6.22 15.35
C LEU A 152 8.44 -5.09 15.99
N THR A 153 9.58 -4.74 15.37
CA THR A 153 10.44 -3.65 15.83
C THR A 153 9.73 -2.30 15.87
N ASN A 154 8.98 -1.96 14.81
CA ASN A 154 8.24 -0.70 14.73
C ASN A 154 7.14 -0.61 15.82
N ASN A 155 6.61 -1.75 16.25
CA ASN A 155 5.62 -1.84 17.32
C ASN A 155 6.25 -2.10 18.70
N LYS A 156 7.58 -2.05 18.83
CA LYS A 156 8.32 -2.24 20.09
C LYS A 156 8.06 -3.59 20.75
N ILE A 157 7.81 -4.63 19.96
CA ILE A 157 7.62 -6.01 20.41
C ILE A 157 8.98 -6.71 20.36
N ASN A 158 9.42 -7.25 21.50
CA ASN A 158 10.65 -8.04 21.58
C ASN A 158 10.41 -9.46 21.05
N PHE A 159 11.34 -9.99 20.28
CA PHE A 159 11.24 -11.29 19.62
C PHE A 159 12.61 -11.98 19.50
N SER A 160 12.59 -13.30 19.40
CA SER A 160 13.72 -14.14 19.01
C SER A 160 13.53 -14.68 17.58
N GLU A 161 14.55 -15.29 17.00
CA GLU A 161 14.42 -15.95 15.69
C GLU A 161 13.42 -17.11 15.75
N GLN A 162 13.40 -17.86 16.86
CA GLN A 162 12.45 -18.96 17.08
C GLN A 162 10.99 -18.47 17.10
N ASP A 163 10.75 -17.28 17.64
CA ASP A 163 9.41 -16.66 17.65
C ASP A 163 8.94 -16.32 16.24
N ILE A 164 9.85 -15.85 15.38
CA ILE A 164 9.51 -15.56 13.99
C ILE A 164 9.14 -16.83 13.24
N ASP A 165 9.92 -17.90 13.42
CA ASP A 165 9.64 -19.20 12.80
C ASP A 165 8.31 -19.79 13.28
N LEU A 166 7.99 -19.65 14.56
CA LEU A 166 6.71 -20.07 15.11
C LEU A 166 5.55 -19.25 14.51
N LEU A 167 5.72 -17.93 14.42
CA LEU A 167 4.72 -17.03 13.86
C LEU A 167 4.44 -17.35 12.37
N ILE A 168 5.48 -17.62 11.60
CA ILE A 168 5.35 -18.01 10.17
C ILE A 168 4.62 -19.36 10.06
N ARG A 169 5.00 -20.36 10.86
CA ARG A 169 4.37 -21.70 10.82
C ARG A 169 2.90 -21.62 11.23
N LYS A 170 2.57 -20.91 12.30
CA LYS A 170 1.20 -20.76 12.81
C LYS A 170 0.27 -20.09 11.80
N ASN A 171 0.80 -19.19 10.97
CA ASN A 171 0.04 -18.47 9.96
C ASN A 171 0.28 -18.99 8.53
N GLU A 172 0.94 -20.16 8.38
CA GLU A 172 1.25 -20.78 7.08
C GLU A 172 1.94 -19.82 6.09
N GLY A 173 2.63 -18.81 6.61
CA GLY A 173 3.26 -17.76 5.81
C GLY A 173 2.29 -16.78 5.15
N ASP A 174 0.98 -16.84 5.47
CA ASP A 174 0.00 -15.88 4.95
C ASP A 174 0.22 -14.50 5.59
N THR A 175 0.57 -13.54 4.75
CA THR A 175 0.93 -12.18 5.20
C THR A 175 -0.26 -11.39 5.74
N ALA A 176 -1.51 -11.72 5.36
CA ALA A 176 -2.69 -11.06 5.94
C ALA A 176 -2.93 -11.52 7.38
N SER A 177 -2.90 -12.83 7.61
CA SER A 177 -3.00 -13.43 8.95
C SER A 177 -1.87 -12.97 9.86
N LEU A 178 -0.63 -12.97 9.36
CA LEU A 178 0.54 -12.45 10.06
C LEU A 178 0.36 -10.97 10.46
N SER A 179 -0.16 -10.14 9.56
CA SER A 179 -0.40 -8.72 9.86
C SER A 179 -1.45 -8.54 10.95
N GLN A 180 -2.52 -9.32 10.92
CA GLN A 180 -3.57 -9.32 11.96
C GLN A 180 -3.02 -9.79 13.31
N GLU A 181 -2.22 -10.85 13.31
CA GLU A 181 -1.63 -11.38 14.52
C GLU A 181 -0.69 -10.36 15.18
N ILE A 182 0.20 -9.76 14.40
CA ILE A 182 1.09 -8.68 14.88
C ILE A 182 0.26 -7.50 15.40
N TYR A 183 -0.85 -7.14 14.74
CA TYR A 183 -1.72 -6.06 15.21
C TYR A 183 -2.37 -6.41 16.57
N LYS A 184 -2.89 -7.63 16.74
CA LYS A 184 -3.41 -8.09 18.06
C LYS A 184 -2.35 -7.99 19.15
N MET A 185 -1.10 -8.31 18.83
CA MET A 185 0.02 -8.18 19.77
C MET A 185 0.25 -6.73 20.19
N THR A 186 0.07 -5.76 19.32
CA THR A 186 0.19 -4.33 19.69
C THR A 186 -0.87 -3.88 20.68
N LEU A 187 -2.03 -4.53 20.68
CA LEU A 187 -3.12 -4.24 21.60
C LEU A 187 -2.92 -4.90 22.97
N SER A 188 -2.10 -5.95 23.04
CA SER A 188 -1.73 -6.58 24.30
C SER A 188 -0.72 -5.71 25.04
N LYS A 189 -0.87 -5.55 26.36
CA LYS A 189 0.12 -4.82 27.19
C LYS A 189 1.44 -5.59 27.38
N LYS A 190 1.61 -6.72 26.71
CA LYS A 190 2.77 -7.60 26.84
C LYS A 190 3.75 -7.32 25.70
N ASN A 191 5.02 -7.14 26.04
CA ASN A 191 6.06 -6.76 25.09
C ASN A 191 6.90 -7.95 24.58
N LYS A 192 6.57 -9.19 24.99
CA LYS A 192 7.29 -10.39 24.56
C LYS A 192 6.39 -11.30 23.75
N LEU A 193 6.85 -11.68 22.58
CA LEU A 193 6.10 -12.48 21.61
C LEU A 193 5.64 -13.82 22.18
N ASN A 194 6.53 -14.56 22.87
CA ASN A 194 6.22 -15.86 23.51
C ASN A 194 5.08 -15.78 24.50
N GLU A 195 5.04 -14.72 25.32
CA GLU A 195 3.98 -14.54 26.32
C GLU A 195 2.62 -14.26 25.69
N ILE A 196 2.64 -13.67 24.47
CA ILE A 196 1.43 -13.34 23.71
C ILE A 196 0.92 -14.59 22.99
N LEU A 197 1.79 -15.33 22.31
CA LEU A 197 1.43 -16.54 21.56
C LEU A 197 0.86 -17.64 22.47
N ASN A 198 1.46 -17.88 23.63
CA ASN A 198 1.00 -18.89 24.59
C ASN A 198 -0.39 -18.56 25.18
N ASN A 199 -0.76 -17.27 25.29
CA ASN A 199 -2.09 -16.90 25.78
C ASN A 199 -3.18 -16.99 24.72
N ILE A 200 -2.83 -16.86 23.45
CA ILE A 200 -3.79 -16.98 22.34
C ILE A 200 -4.21 -18.46 22.22
N ASP A 201 -3.28 -19.39 22.38
CA ASP A 201 -3.59 -20.83 22.31
C ASP A 201 -4.51 -21.29 23.46
N ASN A 202 -4.42 -20.66 24.65
CA ASN A 202 -5.29 -20.97 25.78
C ASN A 202 -6.70 -20.35 25.68
N SER A 203 -6.91 -19.37 24.82
CA SER A 203 -8.23 -18.71 24.66
C SER A 203 -9.18 -19.44 23.72
N TYR A 204 -8.73 -20.48 23.01
CA TYR A 204 -9.54 -21.31 22.12
C TYR A 204 -9.93 -22.66 22.71
N ILE A 205 -9.71 -22.89 24.03
CA ILE A 205 -10.03 -24.16 24.73
C ILE A 205 -11.27 -23.97 25.66
N TYR A 206 -12.26 -23.20 25.18
CA TYR A 206 -13.57 -23.15 25.89
C TYR A 206 -14.70 -23.13 24.86
#